data_a74abcc59c70d3d91a0496b595b15bdf
#
_entry.id   a74abcc59c70d3d91a0496b595b15bdf
#
_cell.length_a   1.000
_cell.length_b   1.000
_cell.length_c   1.000
_cell.angle_alpha   90.00
_cell.angle_beta   90.00
_cell.angle_gamma   90.00
#
_symmetry.space_group_name_H-M   'P 1'
#
loop_
_entity.id
_entity.type
_entity.pdbx_description
1 polymer ?
#
loop_
_entity_poly.entity_id
_entity_poly.type
_entity_poly.pdbx_seq_one_letter_code
_entity_poly.pdbx_strand_id
1 'polypeptide(L)'
;TPKFQGRLTLNPFAHVDIIGFIMILLVGFGWAKPVEINPAAFKNRNRDDLKVSIAGPLANLIIAFLAAVLTVIIYRFGLLSMESTSISNIIIKISLYIVNINCMLAVFNLIPLPGLDGFHILRDLFPSTFYKISGTVYRYQLIILVLFVVTPLARYIVGVPSYMLYNMFISIANSIF
;
A
#
# COMPACT_ATOMS: atom_id res chain seq x y z
N THR A 1 -4.72 20.41 6.94
CA THR A 1 -3.26 20.30 7.14
C THR A 1 -2.54 19.92 5.85
N PRO A 2 -2.89 18.85 5.10
CA PRO A 2 -2.21 18.48 3.85
C PRO A 2 -2.19 19.60 2.79
N LYS A 3 -3.26 20.41 2.71
CA LYS A 3 -3.33 21.57 1.80
C LYS A 3 -2.25 22.62 2.14
N PHE A 4 -2.07 22.92 3.43
CA PHE A 4 -1.07 23.89 3.87
C PHE A 4 0.38 23.38 3.74
N GLN A 5 0.56 22.07 3.66
CA GLN A 5 1.85 21.43 3.40
C GLN A 5 2.18 21.31 1.90
N GLY A 6 1.30 21.82 1.00
CA GLY A 6 1.48 21.70 -0.44
C GLY A 6 1.36 20.26 -0.96
N ARG A 7 0.65 19.37 -0.21
CA ARG A 7 0.50 17.95 -0.56
C ARG A 7 -0.63 17.65 -1.53
N LEU A 8 -1.56 18.59 -1.72
CA LEU A 8 -2.64 18.46 -2.70
C LEU A 8 -2.15 18.86 -4.09
N THR A 9 -1.22 18.10 -4.63
CA THR A 9 -0.64 18.30 -5.97
C THR A 9 -0.33 16.96 -6.60
N LEU A 10 -0.41 16.89 -7.93
CA LEU A 10 0.02 15.74 -8.73
C LEU A 10 1.53 15.73 -9.01
N ASN A 11 2.28 16.72 -8.53
CA ASN A 11 3.72 16.75 -8.66
C ASN A 11 4.36 15.64 -7.78
N PRO A 12 5.02 14.61 -8.36
CA PRO A 12 5.60 13.52 -7.61
C PRO A 12 6.70 13.97 -6.64
N PHE A 13 7.45 15.01 -6.97
CA PHE A 13 8.52 15.54 -6.10
C PHE A 13 8.01 16.13 -4.79
N ALA A 14 6.74 16.51 -4.71
CA ALA A 14 6.13 16.92 -3.46
C ALA A 14 5.96 15.76 -2.47
N HIS A 15 5.95 14.52 -2.94
CA HIS A 15 5.67 13.31 -2.17
C HIS A 15 6.91 12.45 -1.92
N VAL A 16 7.94 12.58 -2.74
CA VAL A 16 9.17 11.78 -2.66
C VAL A 16 10.08 12.34 -1.57
N ASP A 17 10.58 11.46 -0.71
CA ASP A 17 11.72 11.70 0.17
C ASP A 17 12.98 11.23 -0.54
N ILE A 18 13.98 12.10 -0.68
CA ILE A 18 15.21 11.81 -1.42
C ILE A 18 15.98 10.65 -0.78
N ILE A 19 16.08 10.66 0.55
CA ILE A 19 16.80 9.61 1.29
C ILE A 19 16.03 8.30 1.18
N GLY A 20 14.71 8.32 1.39
CA GLY A 20 13.87 7.16 1.23
C GLY A 20 13.93 6.56 -0.18
N PHE A 21 14.02 7.41 -1.22
CA PHE A 21 14.18 6.97 -2.60
C PHE A 21 15.55 6.31 -2.85
N ILE A 22 16.63 6.90 -2.35
CA ILE A 22 17.98 6.29 -2.43
C ILE A 22 18.01 4.95 -1.71
N MET A 23 17.38 4.84 -0.54
CA MET A 23 17.30 3.58 0.21
C MET A 23 16.56 2.48 -0.55
N ILE A 24 15.48 2.81 -1.31
CA ILE A 24 14.83 1.85 -2.19
C ILE A 24 15.81 1.27 -3.22
N LEU A 25 16.65 2.12 -3.81
CA LEU A 25 17.62 1.69 -4.83
C LEU A 25 18.76 0.85 -4.25
N LEU A 26 19.20 1.14 -3.02
CA LEU A 26 20.37 0.46 -2.41
C LEU A 26 19.98 -0.82 -1.66
N VAL A 27 18.86 -0.81 -0.96
CA VAL A 27 18.48 -1.86 0.01
C VAL A 27 17.14 -2.51 -0.34
N GLY A 28 16.40 -1.94 -1.32
CA GLY A 28 15.07 -2.42 -1.70
C GLY A 28 13.97 -2.00 -0.74
N PHE A 29 14.27 -1.18 0.25
CA PHE A 29 13.33 -0.60 1.22
C PHE A 29 13.53 0.90 1.35
N GLY A 30 12.43 1.65 1.44
CA GLY A 30 12.49 3.09 1.64
C GLY A 30 11.13 3.65 2.05
N TRP A 31 11.04 4.97 2.13
CA TRP A 31 9.84 5.67 2.57
C TRP A 31 9.58 6.91 1.71
N ALA A 32 8.32 7.31 1.69
CA ALA A 32 7.90 8.58 1.12
C ALA A 32 7.89 9.66 2.20
N LYS A 33 7.89 10.91 1.78
CA LYS A 33 7.78 12.05 2.69
C LYS A 33 6.42 12.01 3.41
N PRO A 34 6.37 11.95 4.76
CA PRO A 34 5.14 11.74 5.50
C PRO A 34 4.15 12.89 5.30
N VAL A 35 2.87 12.58 5.33
CA VAL A 35 1.77 13.56 5.36
C VAL A 35 1.28 13.67 6.78
N GLU A 36 1.44 14.85 7.37
CA GLU A 36 0.96 15.08 8.73
C GLU A 36 -0.56 15.26 8.74
N ILE A 37 -1.21 14.58 9.66
CA ILE A 37 -2.63 14.67 9.93
C ILE A 37 -2.80 15.46 11.24
N ASN A 38 -3.73 16.41 11.26
CA ASN A 38 -4.09 17.12 12.48
C ASN A 38 -5.37 16.52 13.09
N PRO A 39 -5.27 15.68 14.13
CA PRO A 39 -6.44 15.07 14.77
C PRO A 39 -7.39 16.07 15.42
N ALA A 40 -6.90 17.27 15.76
CA ALA A 40 -7.74 18.34 16.34
C ALA A 40 -8.71 18.95 15.32
N ALA A 41 -8.46 18.76 14.02
CA ALA A 41 -9.36 19.21 12.95
C ALA A 41 -10.51 18.23 12.65
N PHE A 42 -10.52 17.05 13.26
CA PHE A 42 -11.54 16.04 13.06
C PHE A 42 -12.82 16.38 13.86
N LYS A 43 -13.99 16.24 13.23
CA LYS A 43 -15.29 16.40 13.90
C LYS A 43 -15.55 15.25 14.88
N ASN A 44 -15.22 14.05 14.45
CA ASN A 44 -15.30 12.84 15.28
C ASN A 44 -13.96 12.09 15.15
N ARG A 45 -13.09 12.27 16.16
CA ARG A 45 -11.71 11.83 16.13
C ARG A 45 -11.55 10.37 15.66
N ASN A 46 -12.21 9.43 16.32
CA ASN A 46 -12.03 8.00 16.01
C ASN A 46 -12.59 7.64 14.63
N ARG A 47 -13.77 8.17 14.27
CA ARG A 47 -14.39 7.87 12.98
C ARG A 47 -13.62 8.47 11.81
N ASP A 48 -13.14 9.69 11.97
CA ASP A 48 -12.46 10.39 10.89
C ASP A 48 -11.04 9.86 10.71
N ASP A 49 -10.36 9.51 11.81
CA ASP A 49 -9.06 8.87 11.78
C ASP A 49 -9.13 7.45 11.16
N LEU A 50 -10.16 6.67 11.52
CA LEU A 50 -10.43 5.38 10.89
C LEU A 50 -10.63 5.49 9.37
N LYS A 51 -11.36 6.50 8.88
CA LYS A 51 -11.53 6.73 7.44
C LYS A 51 -10.21 7.03 6.76
N VAL A 52 -9.37 7.86 7.38
CA VAL A 52 -8.04 8.20 6.85
C VAL A 52 -7.17 6.94 6.78
N SER A 53 -7.14 6.15 7.85
CA SER A 53 -6.34 4.92 7.92
C SER A 53 -6.81 3.84 6.93
N ILE A 54 -8.10 3.76 6.63
CA ILE A 54 -8.62 2.82 5.62
C ILE A 54 -8.40 3.33 4.20
N ALA A 55 -8.36 4.64 3.99
CA ALA A 55 -8.26 5.23 2.65
C ALA A 55 -6.99 4.82 1.91
N GLY A 56 -5.85 4.68 2.60
CA GLY A 56 -4.59 4.23 2.01
C GLY A 56 -4.68 2.83 1.40
N PRO A 57 -4.96 1.80 2.23
CA PRO A 57 -5.15 0.43 1.74
C PRO A 57 -6.23 0.31 0.66
N LEU A 58 -7.35 1.03 0.81
CA LEU A 58 -8.42 1.03 -0.18
C LEU A 58 -7.98 1.62 -1.52
N ALA A 59 -7.23 2.72 -1.51
CA ALA A 59 -6.68 3.31 -2.72
C ALA A 59 -5.74 2.32 -3.45
N ASN A 60 -4.89 1.61 -2.72
CA ASN A 60 -4.03 0.58 -3.28
C ASN A 60 -4.85 -0.55 -3.92
N LEU A 61 -5.93 -1.02 -3.29
CA LEU A 61 -6.81 -2.05 -3.89
C LEU A 61 -7.49 -1.55 -5.16
N ILE A 62 -7.96 -0.30 -5.19
CA ILE A 62 -8.56 0.30 -6.37
C ILE A 62 -7.54 0.40 -7.52
N ILE A 63 -6.33 0.87 -7.24
CA ILE A 63 -5.25 0.97 -8.23
C ILE A 63 -4.88 -0.42 -8.76
N ALA A 64 -4.75 -1.42 -7.87
CA ALA A 64 -4.47 -2.79 -8.26
C ALA A 64 -5.55 -3.35 -9.20
N PHE A 65 -6.82 -3.15 -8.87
CA PHE A 65 -7.93 -3.62 -9.69
C PHE A 65 -7.97 -2.92 -11.06
N LEU A 66 -7.84 -1.59 -11.10
CA LEU A 66 -7.80 -0.84 -12.35
C LEU A 66 -6.61 -1.25 -13.23
N ALA A 67 -5.45 -1.48 -12.63
CA ALA A 67 -4.27 -1.97 -13.34
C ALA A 67 -4.48 -3.40 -13.88
N ALA A 68 -5.16 -4.28 -13.13
CA ALA A 68 -5.50 -5.63 -13.61
C ALA A 68 -6.44 -5.58 -14.81
N VAL A 69 -7.49 -4.75 -14.75
CA VAL A 69 -8.42 -4.52 -15.85
C VAL A 69 -7.69 -3.99 -17.09
N LEU A 70 -6.84 -2.97 -16.90
CA LEU A 70 -6.06 -2.40 -18.00
C LEU A 70 -5.12 -3.44 -18.64
N THR A 71 -4.46 -4.27 -17.82
CA THR A 71 -3.57 -5.33 -18.30
C THR A 71 -4.32 -6.34 -19.17
N VAL A 72 -5.52 -6.77 -18.74
CA VAL A 72 -6.34 -7.71 -19.51
C VAL A 72 -6.85 -7.09 -20.81
N ILE A 73 -7.26 -5.82 -20.79
CA ILE A 73 -7.68 -5.09 -21.99
C ILE A 73 -6.52 -5.03 -23.01
N ILE A 74 -5.33 -4.61 -22.57
CA ILE A 74 -4.14 -4.54 -23.43
C ILE A 74 -3.84 -5.90 -24.06
N TYR A 75 -3.94 -6.98 -23.28
CA TYR A 75 -3.67 -8.34 -23.73
C TYR A 75 -4.74 -8.85 -24.72
N ARG A 76 -6.02 -8.70 -24.36
CA ARG A 76 -7.15 -9.24 -25.15
C ARG A 76 -7.37 -8.53 -26.50
N PHE A 77 -7.26 -7.22 -26.50
CA PHE A 77 -7.51 -6.42 -27.70
C PHE A 77 -6.28 -6.26 -28.58
N GLY A 78 -5.17 -6.91 -28.24
CA GLY A 78 -3.95 -6.86 -29.03
C GLY A 78 -3.44 -5.43 -29.25
N LEU A 79 -3.74 -4.52 -28.30
CA LEU A 79 -3.34 -3.11 -28.38
C LEU A 79 -1.82 -2.92 -28.46
N LEU A 80 -1.10 -3.97 -28.04
CA LEU A 80 0.32 -4.13 -28.26
C LEU A 80 0.47 -5.39 -29.10
N SER A 81 0.80 -5.24 -30.40
CA SER A 81 0.98 -6.36 -31.32
C SER A 81 1.87 -7.44 -30.70
N MET A 82 1.34 -8.66 -30.61
CA MET A 82 2.04 -9.81 -29.99
C MET A 82 3.24 -10.29 -30.84
N GLU A 83 3.47 -9.72 -32.00
CA GLU A 83 4.69 -9.94 -32.76
C GLU A 83 5.86 -9.28 -32.06
N SER A 84 6.27 -9.93 -30.96
CA SER A 84 7.63 -9.95 -30.38
C SER A 84 8.43 -8.65 -30.32
N THR A 85 7.81 -7.51 -30.09
CA THR A 85 8.63 -6.39 -29.66
C THR A 85 8.88 -6.50 -28.16
N SER A 86 10.14 -6.42 -27.74
CA SER A 86 10.55 -6.41 -26.31
C SER A 86 9.76 -5.38 -25.49
N ILE A 87 9.28 -4.32 -26.12
CA ILE A 87 8.48 -3.23 -25.55
C ILE A 87 7.12 -3.72 -25.04
N SER A 88 6.37 -4.50 -25.83
CA SER A 88 5.05 -5.03 -25.44
C SER A 88 5.12 -5.87 -24.19
N ASN A 89 6.13 -6.76 -24.14
CA ASN A 89 6.38 -7.61 -22.97
C ASN A 89 6.77 -6.78 -21.73
N ILE A 90 7.52 -5.70 -21.91
CA ILE A 90 7.91 -4.79 -20.82
C ILE A 90 6.67 -4.10 -20.25
N ILE A 91 5.78 -3.57 -21.09
CA ILE A 91 4.56 -2.86 -20.65
C ILE A 91 3.66 -3.81 -19.85
N ILE A 92 3.42 -5.04 -20.35
CA ILE A 92 2.62 -6.04 -19.64
C ILE A 92 3.25 -6.38 -18.29
N LYS A 93 4.55 -6.62 -18.23
CA LYS A 93 5.26 -6.90 -16.98
C LYS A 93 5.14 -5.74 -15.99
N ILE A 94 5.32 -4.50 -16.43
CA ILE A 94 5.15 -3.31 -15.58
C ILE A 94 3.72 -3.25 -15.04
N SER A 95 2.70 -3.47 -15.87
CA SER A 95 1.30 -3.47 -15.43
C SER A 95 1.05 -4.54 -14.36
N LEU A 96 1.54 -5.76 -14.57
CA LEU A 96 1.43 -6.85 -13.59
C LEU A 96 2.18 -6.53 -12.28
N TYR A 97 3.35 -5.88 -12.35
CA TYR A 97 4.05 -5.40 -11.15
C TYR A 97 3.26 -4.33 -10.41
N ILE A 98 2.56 -3.43 -11.11
CA ILE A 98 1.68 -2.43 -10.48
C ILE A 98 0.56 -3.14 -9.70
N VAL A 99 -0.08 -4.15 -10.28
CA VAL A 99 -1.09 -4.96 -9.58
C VAL A 99 -0.49 -5.59 -8.32
N ASN A 100 0.63 -6.29 -8.46
CA ASN A 100 1.27 -7.02 -7.38
C ASN A 100 1.71 -6.12 -6.22
N ILE A 101 2.39 -5.01 -6.54
CA ILE A 101 2.88 -4.07 -5.52
C ILE A 101 1.71 -3.43 -4.77
N ASN A 102 0.63 -3.03 -5.46
CA ASN A 102 -0.51 -2.41 -4.80
C ASN A 102 -1.29 -3.42 -3.95
N CYS A 103 -1.44 -4.69 -4.36
CA CYS A 103 -1.99 -5.73 -3.50
C CYS A 103 -1.12 -5.94 -2.24
N MET A 104 0.20 -5.98 -2.41
CA MET A 104 1.14 -6.12 -1.30
C MET A 104 1.08 -4.94 -0.34
N LEU A 105 1.05 -3.70 -0.85
CA LEU A 105 0.96 -2.49 -0.04
C LEU A 105 -0.37 -2.41 0.72
N ALA A 106 -1.49 -2.81 0.10
CA ALA A 106 -2.78 -2.84 0.76
C ALA A 106 -2.77 -3.80 1.97
N VAL A 107 -2.28 -5.02 1.77
CA VAL A 107 -2.20 -6.02 2.86
C VAL A 107 -1.20 -5.58 3.92
N PHE A 108 -0.01 -5.11 3.53
CA PHE A 108 1.03 -4.67 4.44
C PHE A 108 0.53 -3.54 5.36
N ASN A 109 -0.12 -2.52 4.80
CA ASN A 109 -0.64 -1.40 5.57
C ASN A 109 -1.78 -1.78 6.52
N LEU A 110 -2.51 -2.87 6.25
CA LEU A 110 -3.56 -3.37 7.16
C LEU A 110 -3.02 -4.16 8.36
N ILE A 111 -1.73 -4.46 8.41
CA ILE A 111 -1.14 -5.17 9.56
C ILE A 111 -1.13 -4.24 10.78
N PRO A 112 -1.52 -4.72 11.96
CA PRO A 112 -1.55 -3.93 13.18
C PRO A 112 -0.15 -3.74 13.80
N LEU A 113 0.80 -3.24 13.01
CA LEU A 113 2.15 -2.90 13.45
C LEU A 113 2.33 -1.38 13.54
N PRO A 114 3.11 -0.88 14.51
CA PRO A 114 3.37 0.55 14.66
C PRO A 114 3.94 1.17 13.38
N GLY A 115 3.38 2.32 13.00
CA GLY A 115 3.76 3.03 11.78
C GLY A 115 2.96 2.62 10.54
N LEU A 116 2.06 1.64 10.64
CA LEU A 116 1.16 1.20 9.57
C LEU A 116 -0.29 1.60 9.88
N ASP A 117 -1.12 1.70 8.84
CA ASP A 117 -2.53 2.10 8.96
C ASP A 117 -3.33 1.12 9.85
N GLY A 118 -3.04 -0.18 9.77
CA GLY A 118 -3.67 -1.22 10.59
C GLY A 118 -3.51 -1.00 12.11
N PHE A 119 -2.43 -0.35 12.54
CA PHE A 119 -2.25 -0.01 13.95
C PHE A 119 -3.19 1.11 14.40
N HIS A 120 -3.45 2.09 13.56
CA HIS A 120 -4.43 3.14 13.80
C HIS A 120 -5.86 2.59 13.76
N ILE A 121 -6.15 1.70 12.81
CA ILE A 121 -7.44 0.99 12.72
C ILE A 121 -7.69 0.19 14.02
N LEU A 122 -6.69 -0.55 14.52
CA LEU A 122 -6.81 -1.28 15.78
C LEU A 122 -7.11 -0.35 16.96
N ARG A 123 -6.44 0.80 17.03
CA ARG A 123 -6.68 1.81 18.08
C ARG A 123 -8.13 2.32 18.05
N ASP A 124 -8.65 2.61 16.87
CA ASP A 124 -9.94 3.28 16.72
C ASP A 124 -11.11 2.30 16.88
N LEU A 125 -10.93 1.04 16.53
CA LEU A 125 -11.93 -0.02 16.72
C LEU A 125 -11.90 -0.62 18.14
N PHE A 126 -10.71 -0.78 18.73
CA PHE A 126 -10.52 -1.45 20.01
C PHE A 126 -9.67 -0.61 20.97
N PRO A 127 -10.11 0.62 21.35
CA PRO A 127 -9.29 1.56 22.12
C PRO A 127 -8.87 0.99 23.47
N SER A 128 -9.75 0.29 24.18
CA SER A 128 -9.44 -0.29 25.48
C SER A 128 -8.31 -1.32 25.46
N THR A 129 -8.29 -2.17 24.45
CA THR A 129 -7.23 -3.17 24.22
C THR A 129 -5.95 -2.48 23.75
N PHE A 130 -6.08 -1.53 22.83
CA PHE A 130 -4.94 -0.79 22.30
C PHE A 130 -4.14 -0.08 23.38
N TYR A 131 -4.79 0.69 24.26
CA TYR A 131 -4.08 1.46 25.29
C TYR A 131 -3.39 0.59 26.35
N LYS A 132 -3.82 -0.67 26.55
CA LYS A 132 -3.13 -1.61 27.45
C LYS A 132 -1.77 -2.05 26.89
N ILE A 133 -1.64 -2.18 25.59
CA ILE A 133 -0.44 -2.75 24.94
C ILE A 133 0.44 -1.68 24.26
N SER A 134 -0.13 -0.53 23.92
CA SER A 134 0.52 0.48 23.08
C SER A 134 1.83 1.01 23.67
N GLY A 135 1.91 1.20 24.99
CA GLY A 135 3.14 1.66 25.64
C GLY A 135 4.34 0.73 25.43
N THR A 136 4.13 -0.57 25.52
CA THR A 136 5.16 -1.58 25.27
C THR A 136 5.47 -1.68 23.79
N VAL A 137 4.44 -1.67 22.94
CA VAL A 137 4.59 -1.79 21.49
C VAL A 137 5.33 -0.59 20.90
N TYR A 138 5.03 0.64 21.32
CA TYR A 138 5.76 1.83 20.90
C TYR A 138 7.24 1.81 21.34
N ARG A 139 7.53 1.31 22.53
CA ARG A 139 8.92 1.19 23.02
C ARG A 139 9.77 0.31 22.11
N TYR A 140 9.21 -0.77 21.59
CA TYR A 140 9.93 -1.76 20.77
C TYR A 140 9.56 -1.70 19.29
N GLN A 141 8.91 -0.64 18.82
CA GLN A 141 8.34 -0.54 17.46
C GLN A 141 9.33 -0.87 16.34
N LEU A 142 10.55 -0.36 16.39
CA LEU A 142 11.57 -0.63 15.39
C LEU A 142 12.01 -2.10 15.40
N ILE A 143 12.20 -2.67 16.59
CA ILE A 143 12.58 -4.07 16.74
C ILE A 143 11.47 -4.97 16.20
N ILE A 144 10.21 -4.68 16.54
CA ILE A 144 9.04 -5.44 16.08
C ILE A 144 8.96 -5.38 14.56
N LEU A 145 9.10 -4.19 13.97
CA LEU A 145 9.03 -4.01 12.51
C LEU A 145 10.17 -4.75 11.80
N VAL A 146 11.41 -4.63 12.29
CA VAL A 146 12.58 -5.31 11.72
C VAL A 146 12.41 -6.83 11.82
N LEU A 147 12.04 -7.33 12.99
CA LEU A 147 11.79 -8.77 13.19
C LEU A 147 10.68 -9.27 12.26
N PHE A 148 9.59 -8.50 12.11
CA PHE A 148 8.52 -8.87 11.20
C PHE A 148 9.02 -8.98 9.75
N VAL A 149 9.80 -8.01 9.26
CA VAL A 149 10.29 -7.97 7.87
C VAL A 149 11.34 -9.06 7.60
N VAL A 150 12.26 -9.28 8.56
CA VAL A 150 13.37 -10.24 8.39
C VAL A 150 12.92 -11.70 8.57
N THR A 151 11.88 -11.93 9.35
CA THR A 151 11.38 -13.30 9.58
C THR A 151 10.45 -13.77 8.45
N PRO A 152 10.26 -15.09 8.30
CA PRO A 152 9.29 -15.64 7.35
C PRO A 152 7.84 -15.18 7.56
N LEU A 153 7.52 -14.55 8.70
CA LEU A 153 6.17 -14.05 9.02
C LEU A 153 5.65 -13.08 7.95
N ALA A 154 6.48 -12.14 7.50
CA ALA A 154 6.09 -11.19 6.45
C ALA A 154 5.65 -11.92 5.17
N ARG A 155 6.37 -12.99 4.79
CA ARG A 155 6.03 -13.79 3.62
C ARG A 155 4.65 -14.44 3.74
N TYR A 156 4.30 -14.97 4.90
CA TYR A 156 3.02 -15.64 5.11
C TYR A 156 1.88 -14.65 5.34
N ILE A 157 2.11 -13.62 6.16
CA ILE A 157 1.07 -12.66 6.54
C ILE A 157 0.79 -11.65 5.42
N VAL A 158 1.80 -11.24 4.67
CA VAL A 158 1.65 -10.31 3.54
C VAL A 158 1.61 -11.06 2.21
N GLY A 159 2.58 -11.92 1.95
CA GLY A 159 2.77 -12.54 0.65
C GLY A 159 1.60 -13.41 0.22
N VAL A 160 1.08 -14.29 1.09
CA VAL A 160 -0.03 -15.18 0.73
C VAL A 160 -1.32 -14.40 0.46
N PRO A 161 -1.82 -13.51 1.35
CA PRO A 161 -3.03 -12.75 1.06
C PRO A 161 -2.90 -11.80 -0.15
N SER A 162 -1.74 -11.16 -0.33
CA SER A 162 -1.52 -10.30 -1.50
C SER A 162 -1.52 -11.07 -2.81
N TYR A 163 -0.97 -12.28 -2.82
CA TYR A 163 -1.02 -13.18 -3.98
C TYR A 163 -2.45 -13.65 -4.27
N MET A 164 -3.25 -13.94 -3.24
CA MET A 164 -4.67 -14.26 -3.40
C MET A 164 -5.45 -13.10 -4.02
N LEU A 165 -5.23 -11.86 -3.53
CA LEU A 165 -5.84 -10.65 -4.09
C LEU A 165 -5.41 -10.43 -5.55
N TYR A 166 -4.14 -10.58 -5.85
CA TYR A 166 -3.60 -10.48 -7.21
C TYR A 166 -4.33 -11.44 -8.15
N ASN A 167 -4.39 -12.73 -7.81
CA ASN A 167 -5.07 -13.73 -8.63
C ASN A 167 -6.56 -13.45 -8.76
N MET A 168 -7.21 -13.03 -7.69
CA MET A 168 -8.63 -12.65 -7.69
C MET A 168 -8.88 -11.49 -8.67
N PHE A 169 -8.08 -10.42 -8.63
CA PHE A 169 -8.26 -9.27 -9.51
C PHE A 169 -8.01 -9.62 -10.98
N ILE A 170 -6.97 -10.39 -11.29
CA ILE A 170 -6.71 -10.88 -12.65
C ILE A 170 -7.84 -11.78 -13.14
N SER A 171 -8.35 -12.69 -12.28
CA SER A 171 -9.47 -13.59 -12.63
C SER A 171 -10.76 -12.80 -12.91
N ILE A 172 -11.10 -11.83 -12.05
CA ILE A 172 -12.27 -10.97 -12.25
C ILE A 172 -12.11 -10.16 -13.55
N ALA A 173 -10.94 -9.56 -13.79
CA ALA A 173 -10.68 -8.79 -15.00
C ALA A 173 -10.84 -9.66 -16.25
N ASN A 174 -10.33 -10.90 -16.24
CA ASN A 174 -10.49 -11.85 -17.35
C ASN A 174 -11.96 -12.31 -17.57
N SER A 175 -12.78 -12.30 -16.53
CA SER A 175 -14.19 -12.69 -16.65
C SER A 175 -15.08 -11.56 -17.20
N ILE A 176 -14.63 -10.32 -17.12
CA ILE A 176 -15.35 -9.13 -17.63
C ILE A 176 -15.15 -8.98 -19.15
N PHE A 177 -14.00 -9.35 -19.64
CA PHE A 177 -13.58 -9.20 -21.03
C PHE A 177 -13.27 -10.54 -21.70
#